data_4ae33e73180484d95f848a10e40ed08d
#
_entry.id   4ae33e73180484d95f848a10e40ed08d
#
_cell.length_a   1.000
_cell.length_b   1.000
_cell.length_c   1.000
_cell.angle_alpha   90.00
_cell.angle_beta   90.00
_cell.angle_gamma   90.00
#
_symmetry.space_group_name_H-M   'P 1'
#
loop_
_entity.id
_entity.type
_entity.pdbx_description
1 polymer ?
#
loop_
_entity_poly.entity_id
_entity_poly.type
_entity_poly.pdbx_seq_one_letter_code
_entity_poly.pdbx_strand_id
1 'polypeptide(L)'
;LGYGLLIWSFFTIITPFFAYLGLWWIIFIRILMGLGEGVTFPSWHAIYARWIPFKERTRAVGFTNSGIAAGTLFAYAVAALIISNYSWEWVFYSFGFLGIFWYFFWNSTVTSFPEDNKKLSKDELNTILSKAPSKISATSIPLLKLLKNPPFMAITVATFCNNWTLYTFLSYLPKYVNAPEVQGGMGIDLGSNIFIFSIVIPCLVAMFALILGGFLADGLIKKGYEVLKVRKTVNSIGFFGSAILLFFISNEDSLINAVILLCLI
;
A
#
# COMPACT_ATOMS: atom_id res chain seq x y z
N LEU A 1 13.74 5.59 -6.85
CA LEU A 1 12.98 4.42 -6.43
C LEU A 1 13.89 3.21 -6.19
N GLY A 2 14.71 2.79 -7.17
CA GLY A 2 15.58 1.63 -7.07
C GLY A 2 16.50 1.64 -5.84
N TYR A 3 17.20 2.76 -5.58
CA TYR A 3 18.06 2.87 -4.39
C TYR A 3 17.24 2.81 -3.07
N GLY A 4 16.05 3.40 -3.02
CA GLY A 4 15.16 3.27 -1.86
C GLY A 4 14.81 1.80 -1.61
N LEU A 5 14.43 1.06 -2.67
CA LEU A 5 14.16 -0.37 -2.60
C LEU A 5 15.38 -1.16 -2.09
N LEU A 6 16.58 -0.87 -2.58
CA LEU A 6 17.80 -1.52 -2.13
C LEU A 6 18.05 -1.28 -0.63
N ILE A 7 17.91 -0.03 -0.19
CA ILE A 7 18.10 0.36 1.22
C ILE A 7 17.14 -0.39 2.12
N TRP A 8 15.82 -0.34 1.86
CA TRP A 8 14.88 -1.01 2.75
C TRP A 8 15.03 -2.54 2.70
N SER A 9 15.36 -3.13 1.53
CA SER A 9 15.60 -4.56 1.40
C SER A 9 16.81 -5.02 2.20
N PHE A 10 17.89 -4.24 2.20
CA PHE A 10 19.06 -4.48 3.03
C PHE A 10 18.69 -4.45 4.52
N PHE A 11 17.98 -3.41 4.96
CA PHE A 11 17.54 -3.32 6.36
C PHE A 11 16.53 -4.40 6.74
N THR A 12 15.73 -4.89 5.79
CA THR A 12 14.86 -6.04 6.00
C THR A 12 15.68 -7.29 6.32
N ILE A 13 16.72 -7.60 5.53
CA ILE A 13 17.58 -8.78 5.74
C ILE A 13 18.26 -8.76 7.11
N ILE A 14 18.75 -7.62 7.54
CA ILE A 14 19.48 -7.52 8.82
C ILE A 14 18.56 -7.38 10.04
N THR A 15 17.25 -7.16 9.84
CA THR A 15 16.27 -7.02 10.94
C THR A 15 16.32 -8.16 11.95
N PRO A 16 16.38 -9.45 11.57
CA PRO A 16 16.44 -10.54 12.55
C PRO A 16 17.65 -10.46 13.48
N PHE A 17 18.82 -10.10 12.94
CA PHE A 17 20.03 -9.92 13.77
C PHE A 17 19.82 -8.86 14.85
N PHE A 18 19.26 -7.70 14.48
CA PHE A 18 18.98 -6.63 15.42
C PHE A 18 17.83 -6.93 16.38
N ALA A 19 16.94 -7.83 16.01
CA ALA A 19 15.87 -8.30 16.90
C ALA A 19 16.42 -9.03 18.14
N TYR A 20 17.51 -9.78 17.99
CA TYR A 20 18.17 -10.44 19.11
C TYR A 20 18.96 -9.49 20.00
N LEU A 21 19.31 -8.29 19.54
CA LEU A 21 20.01 -7.29 20.33
C LEU A 21 19.08 -6.47 21.23
N GLY A 22 17.75 -6.53 20.99
CA GLY A 22 16.73 -5.91 21.80
C GLY A 22 15.89 -4.83 21.12
N LEU A 23 14.90 -4.33 21.87
CA LEU A 23 13.85 -3.45 21.35
C LEU A 23 14.37 -2.17 20.68
N TRP A 24 15.33 -1.49 21.29
CA TRP A 24 15.86 -0.23 20.76
C TRP A 24 16.56 -0.39 19.40
N TRP A 25 17.23 -1.52 19.21
CA TRP A 25 17.86 -1.85 17.95
C TRP A 25 16.85 -2.14 16.85
N ILE A 26 15.75 -2.84 17.17
CA ILE A 26 14.66 -3.02 16.21
C ILE A 26 14.08 -1.67 15.79
N ILE A 27 13.80 -0.78 16.74
CA ILE A 27 13.26 0.56 16.44
C ILE A 27 14.23 1.32 15.53
N PHE A 28 15.52 1.31 15.84
CA PHE A 28 16.53 1.98 15.03
C PHE A 28 16.55 1.47 13.57
N ILE A 29 16.58 0.15 13.38
CA ILE A 29 16.55 -0.46 12.04
C ILE A 29 15.26 -0.15 11.30
N ARG A 30 14.11 -0.15 11.98
CA ARG A 30 12.82 0.22 11.39
C ARG A 30 12.78 1.67 10.94
N ILE A 31 13.41 2.57 11.65
CA ILE A 31 13.55 3.98 11.22
C ILE A 31 14.37 4.05 9.93
N LEU A 32 15.52 3.39 9.87
CA LEU A 32 16.36 3.37 8.67
C LEU A 32 15.66 2.74 7.46
N MET A 33 14.92 1.65 7.68
CA MET A 33 14.10 1.01 6.66
C MET A 33 13.02 1.97 6.14
N GLY A 34 12.31 2.67 7.05
CA GLY A 34 11.29 3.66 6.70
C GLY A 34 11.83 4.84 5.91
N LEU A 35 13.06 5.28 6.15
CA LEU A 35 13.72 6.31 5.33
C LEU A 35 13.92 5.84 3.89
N GLY A 36 14.29 4.56 3.67
CA GLY A 36 14.37 3.96 2.35
C GLY A 36 13.01 3.84 1.66
N GLU A 37 11.96 3.47 2.41
CA GLU A 37 10.61 3.30 1.91
C GLU A 37 9.91 4.64 1.59
N GLY A 38 10.21 5.68 2.35
CA GLY A 38 9.57 7.00 2.25
C GLY A 38 9.70 7.68 0.88
N VAL A 39 10.71 7.32 0.08
CA VAL A 39 10.91 7.85 -1.28
C VAL A 39 10.02 7.16 -2.33
N THR A 40 9.31 6.09 -1.99
CA THR A 40 8.57 5.25 -2.94
C THR A 40 7.42 6.00 -3.61
N PHE A 41 6.49 6.53 -2.83
CA PHE A 41 5.33 7.24 -3.37
C PHE A 41 5.70 8.50 -4.18
N PRO A 42 6.58 9.39 -3.69
CA PRO A 42 7.06 10.51 -4.51
C PRO A 42 7.72 10.08 -5.81
N SER A 43 8.52 9.00 -5.78
CA SER A 43 9.18 8.48 -6.97
C SER A 43 8.19 7.92 -7.98
N TRP A 44 7.15 7.20 -7.56
CA TRP A 44 6.09 6.72 -8.45
C TRP A 44 5.39 7.87 -9.18
N HIS A 45 4.97 8.88 -8.44
CA HIS A 45 4.32 10.04 -9.02
C HIS A 45 5.23 10.79 -10.01
N ALA A 46 6.53 10.88 -9.71
CA ALA A 46 7.51 11.47 -10.63
C ALA A 46 7.67 10.64 -11.92
N ILE A 47 7.67 9.30 -11.81
CA ILE A 47 7.71 8.40 -12.98
C ILE A 47 6.44 8.55 -13.80
N TYR A 48 5.26 8.53 -13.19
CA TYR A 48 4.00 8.69 -13.91
C TYR A 48 3.92 10.04 -14.64
N ALA A 49 4.42 11.10 -14.02
CA ALA A 49 4.43 12.42 -14.65
C ALA A 49 5.28 12.49 -15.91
N ARG A 50 6.33 11.66 -16.01
CA ARG A 50 7.27 11.66 -17.14
C ARG A 50 6.96 10.61 -18.20
N TRP A 51 6.54 9.42 -17.77
CA TRP A 51 6.38 8.26 -18.65
C TRP A 51 4.96 8.04 -19.16
N ILE A 52 3.95 8.53 -18.42
CA ILE A 52 2.57 8.19 -18.70
C ILE A 52 1.80 9.41 -19.16
N PRO A 53 1.16 9.37 -20.36
CA PRO A 53 0.30 10.40 -20.85
C PRO A 53 -0.82 10.75 -19.87
N PHE A 54 -1.19 12.02 -19.77
CA PHE A 54 -2.16 12.50 -18.77
C PHE A 54 -3.47 11.70 -18.73
N LYS A 55 -4.00 11.32 -19.92
CA LYS A 55 -5.25 10.56 -20.04
C LYS A 55 -5.18 9.13 -19.48
N GLU A 56 -3.99 8.56 -19.37
CA GLU A 56 -3.76 7.16 -18.95
C GLU A 56 -3.25 7.04 -17.52
N ARG A 57 -2.92 8.17 -16.86
CA ARG A 57 -2.36 8.18 -15.49
C ARG A 57 -3.29 7.54 -14.47
N THR A 58 -4.59 7.79 -14.57
CA THR A 58 -5.55 7.21 -13.61
C THR A 58 -5.55 5.69 -13.67
N ARG A 59 -5.48 5.12 -14.88
CA ARG A 59 -5.37 3.66 -15.06
C ARG A 59 -4.05 3.12 -14.51
N ALA A 60 -2.94 3.79 -14.80
CA ALA A 60 -1.62 3.37 -14.32
C ALA A 60 -1.53 3.41 -12.79
N VAL A 61 -2.04 4.46 -12.17
CA VAL A 61 -2.11 4.58 -10.70
C VAL A 61 -2.99 3.47 -10.11
N GLY A 62 -4.17 3.21 -10.71
CA GLY A 62 -5.05 2.13 -10.28
C GLY A 62 -4.39 0.76 -10.38
N PHE A 63 -3.73 0.47 -11.50
CA PHE A 63 -3.00 -0.79 -11.70
C PHE A 63 -1.84 -0.96 -10.71
N THR A 64 -1.07 0.10 -10.45
CA THR A 64 0.04 0.02 -9.49
C THR A 64 -0.47 -0.14 -8.05
N ASN A 65 -1.56 0.54 -7.69
CA ASN A 65 -2.17 0.40 -6.36
C ASN A 65 -2.75 -1.02 -6.14
N SER A 66 -3.29 -1.66 -7.17
CA SER A 66 -3.72 -3.07 -7.05
C SER A 66 -2.56 -4.00 -6.74
N GLY A 67 -1.34 -3.66 -7.17
CA GLY A 67 -0.11 -4.37 -6.81
C GLY A 67 0.19 -4.35 -5.31
N ILE A 68 -0.23 -3.31 -4.57
CA ILE A 68 -0.06 -3.24 -3.11
C ILE A 68 -0.90 -4.35 -2.46
N ALA A 69 -2.18 -4.45 -2.83
CA ALA A 69 -3.06 -5.48 -2.29
C ALA A 69 -2.61 -6.90 -2.67
N ALA A 70 -2.24 -7.11 -3.94
CA ALA A 70 -1.71 -8.38 -4.42
C ALA A 70 -0.40 -8.77 -3.71
N GLY A 71 0.50 -7.80 -3.50
CA GLY A 71 1.75 -8.01 -2.76
C GLY A 71 1.51 -8.34 -1.29
N THR A 72 0.54 -7.71 -0.65
CA THR A 72 0.15 -8.00 0.73
C THR A 72 -0.39 -9.43 0.87
N LEU A 73 -1.28 -9.85 -0.02
CA LEU A 73 -1.81 -11.22 -0.06
C LEU A 73 -0.68 -12.24 -0.25
N PHE A 74 0.20 -12.01 -1.22
CA PHE A 74 1.36 -12.86 -1.46
C PHE A 74 2.26 -12.92 -0.23
N ALA A 75 2.53 -11.78 0.41
CA ALA A 75 3.37 -11.71 1.59
C ALA A 75 2.79 -12.52 2.77
N TYR A 76 1.51 -12.42 3.05
CA TYR A 76 0.87 -13.21 4.11
C TYR A 76 0.90 -14.70 3.82
N ALA A 77 0.55 -15.12 2.59
CA ALA A 77 0.55 -16.53 2.22
C ALA A 77 1.96 -17.14 2.30
N VAL A 78 2.96 -16.46 1.75
CA VAL A 78 4.34 -16.94 1.75
C VAL A 78 4.94 -16.89 3.17
N ALA A 79 4.67 -15.84 3.94
CA ALA A 79 5.13 -15.75 5.33
C ALA A 79 4.55 -16.89 6.19
N ALA A 80 3.27 -17.20 6.05
CA ALA A 80 2.64 -18.32 6.77
C ALA A 80 3.30 -19.67 6.41
N LEU A 81 3.57 -19.91 5.12
CA LEU A 81 4.27 -21.13 4.66
C LEU A 81 5.71 -21.21 5.18
N ILE A 82 6.42 -20.08 5.22
CA ILE A 82 7.79 -20.04 5.74
C ILE A 82 7.78 -20.32 7.24
N ILE A 83 6.91 -19.67 8.01
CA ILE A 83 6.85 -19.82 9.46
C ILE A 83 6.42 -21.24 9.88
N SER A 84 5.54 -21.87 9.11
CA SER A 84 5.11 -23.25 9.40
C SER A 84 6.20 -24.31 9.17
N ASN A 85 7.17 -24.06 8.29
CA ASN A 85 8.22 -25.02 7.93
C ASN A 85 9.62 -24.63 8.41
N TYR A 86 9.82 -23.36 8.68
CA TYR A 86 11.10 -22.77 9.05
C TYR A 86 10.91 -21.78 10.22
N SER A 87 11.95 -21.05 10.57
CA SER A 87 11.86 -19.99 11.59
C SER A 87 11.42 -18.65 10.97
N TRP A 88 10.93 -17.74 11.82
CA TRP A 88 10.41 -16.43 11.40
C TRP A 88 11.45 -15.54 10.70
N GLU A 89 12.73 -15.72 10.97
CA GLU A 89 13.84 -14.97 10.37
C GLU A 89 13.88 -15.16 8.86
N TRP A 90 13.53 -16.36 8.39
CA TRP A 90 13.52 -16.67 6.95
C TRP A 90 12.53 -15.83 6.16
N VAL A 91 11.49 -15.30 6.81
CA VAL A 91 10.56 -14.36 6.17
C VAL A 91 11.33 -13.10 5.77
N PHE A 92 12.12 -12.54 6.69
CA PHE A 92 12.90 -11.33 6.43
C PHE A 92 14.00 -11.55 5.39
N TYR A 93 14.70 -12.68 5.47
CA TYR A 93 15.72 -13.02 4.48
C TYR A 93 15.11 -13.19 3.08
N SER A 94 14.03 -13.95 2.95
CA SER A 94 13.38 -14.22 1.67
C SER A 94 12.87 -12.94 1.00
N PHE A 95 12.13 -12.11 1.71
CA PHE A 95 11.59 -10.86 1.16
C PHE A 95 12.67 -9.81 0.91
N GLY A 96 13.67 -9.73 1.75
CA GLY A 96 14.80 -8.83 1.54
C GLY A 96 15.62 -9.21 0.31
N PHE A 97 15.93 -10.51 0.11
CA PHE A 97 16.60 -10.99 -1.10
C PHE A 97 15.75 -10.78 -2.36
N LEU A 98 14.44 -11.02 -2.27
CA LEU A 98 13.52 -10.75 -3.37
C LEU A 98 13.56 -9.27 -3.79
N GLY A 99 13.62 -8.34 -2.82
CA GLY A 99 13.75 -6.92 -3.09
C GLY A 99 15.08 -6.53 -3.73
N ILE A 100 16.20 -7.14 -3.31
CA ILE A 100 17.50 -6.95 -3.96
C ILE A 100 17.48 -7.49 -5.39
N PHE A 101 16.93 -8.68 -5.61
CA PHE A 101 16.77 -9.25 -6.95
C PHE A 101 15.95 -8.33 -7.86
N TRP A 102 14.81 -7.82 -7.34
CA TRP A 102 13.98 -6.85 -8.05
C TRP A 102 14.72 -5.55 -8.38
N TYR A 103 15.61 -5.07 -7.50
CA TYR A 103 16.44 -3.89 -7.77
C TYR A 103 17.29 -4.05 -9.04
N PHE A 104 17.94 -5.18 -9.21
CA PHE A 104 18.75 -5.43 -10.42
C PHE A 104 17.90 -5.45 -11.68
N PHE A 105 16.71 -6.11 -11.61
CA PHE A 105 15.75 -6.11 -12.70
C PHE A 105 15.26 -4.69 -13.03
N TRP A 106 14.87 -3.94 -12.01
CA TRP A 106 14.44 -2.55 -12.14
C TRP A 106 15.52 -1.67 -12.78
N ASN A 107 16.72 -1.70 -12.26
CA ASN A 107 17.84 -0.87 -12.72
C ASN A 107 18.26 -1.17 -14.16
N SER A 108 18.06 -2.41 -14.64
CA SER A 108 18.34 -2.81 -16.02
C SER A 108 17.24 -2.40 -17.02
N THR A 109 16.05 -2.07 -16.53
CA THR A 109 14.86 -1.89 -17.39
C THR A 109 14.33 -0.46 -17.36
N VAL A 110 14.38 0.21 -16.20
CA VAL A 110 13.75 1.52 -15.98
C VAL A 110 14.79 2.63 -15.96
N THR A 111 14.56 3.67 -16.77
CA THR A 111 15.33 4.91 -16.76
C THR A 111 14.54 6.06 -16.16
N SER A 112 15.22 7.08 -15.62
CA SER A 112 14.57 8.24 -14.99
C SER A 112 13.81 9.12 -15.98
N PHE A 113 14.27 9.16 -17.22
CA PHE A 113 13.66 9.92 -18.31
C PHE A 113 13.44 8.99 -19.51
N PRO A 114 12.32 9.17 -20.25
CA PRO A 114 12.05 8.39 -21.46
C PRO A 114 13.15 8.53 -22.52
N GLU A 115 13.76 9.72 -22.65
CA GLU A 115 14.83 10.02 -23.60
C GLU A 115 16.10 9.18 -23.38
N ASP A 116 16.36 8.76 -22.14
CA ASP A 116 17.53 7.97 -21.78
C ASP A 116 17.35 6.47 -22.07
N ASN A 117 16.11 6.05 -22.39
CA ASN A 117 15.80 4.65 -22.63
C ASN A 117 16.04 4.24 -24.08
N LYS A 118 17.16 3.54 -24.30
CA LYS A 118 17.56 3.05 -25.63
C LYS A 118 16.64 1.96 -26.22
N LYS A 119 15.72 1.41 -25.43
CA LYS A 119 14.79 0.35 -25.84
C LYS A 119 13.48 0.90 -26.44
N LEU A 120 13.21 2.20 -26.26
CA LEU A 120 12.03 2.84 -26.80
C LEU A 120 12.15 3.08 -28.30
N SER A 121 11.06 2.84 -29.05
CA SER A 121 10.97 3.26 -30.45
C SER A 121 10.85 4.79 -30.52
N LYS A 122 11.28 5.38 -31.66
CA LYS A 122 11.17 6.83 -31.87
C LYS A 122 9.70 7.31 -31.85
N ASP A 123 8.78 6.51 -32.35
CA ASP A 123 7.36 6.84 -32.40
C ASP A 123 6.72 6.80 -31.01
N GLU A 124 7.10 5.82 -30.20
CA GLU A 124 6.65 5.71 -28.81
C GLU A 124 7.20 6.88 -27.96
N LEU A 125 8.49 7.20 -28.10
CA LEU A 125 9.11 8.33 -27.45
C LEU A 125 8.39 9.64 -27.80
N ASN A 126 8.13 9.90 -29.09
CA ASN A 126 7.41 11.07 -29.54
C ASN A 126 5.99 11.12 -28.97
N THR A 127 5.32 9.97 -28.87
CA THR A 127 3.98 9.88 -28.27
C THR A 127 3.99 10.24 -26.79
N ILE A 128 4.99 9.78 -26.04
CA ILE A 128 5.14 10.11 -24.63
C ILE A 128 5.44 11.60 -24.46
N LEU A 129 6.41 12.13 -25.21
CA LEU A 129 6.86 13.53 -25.10
C LEU A 129 5.78 14.53 -25.56
N SER A 130 5.04 14.23 -26.62
CA SER A 130 3.98 15.12 -27.12
C SER A 130 2.81 15.29 -26.16
N LYS A 131 2.59 14.31 -25.29
CA LYS A 131 1.51 14.28 -24.27
C LYS A 131 2.02 14.54 -22.85
N ALA A 132 3.33 14.69 -22.67
CA ALA A 132 3.92 15.05 -21.39
C ALA A 132 3.65 16.54 -21.11
N PRO A 133 3.36 16.94 -19.84
CA PRO A 133 3.32 18.34 -19.51
C PRO A 133 4.70 18.96 -19.72
N SER A 134 4.72 20.19 -20.27
CA SER A 134 5.94 20.98 -20.38
C SER A 134 6.71 20.95 -19.08
N LYS A 135 8.05 20.88 -19.16
CA LYS A 135 8.97 20.77 -18.00
C LYS A 135 8.47 21.62 -16.84
N ILE A 136 7.98 20.97 -15.78
CA ILE A 136 7.63 21.65 -14.56
C ILE A 136 8.95 22.12 -13.98
N SER A 137 9.20 23.42 -14.06
CA SER A 137 10.29 24.06 -13.31
C SER A 137 10.11 23.69 -11.84
N ALA A 138 11.15 23.11 -11.24
CA ALA A 138 11.15 22.80 -9.82
C ALA A 138 11.15 24.09 -9.01
N THR A 139 9.98 24.69 -8.89
CA THR A 139 9.76 25.83 -7.99
C THR A 139 9.76 25.28 -6.58
N SER A 140 10.66 25.74 -5.73
CA SER A 140 10.66 25.39 -4.31
C SER A 140 9.34 25.87 -3.69
N ILE A 141 8.46 24.93 -3.35
CA ILE A 141 7.20 25.26 -2.71
C ILE A 141 7.49 25.48 -1.23
N PRO A 142 7.21 26.69 -0.67
CA PRO A 142 7.47 26.94 0.72
C PRO A 142 6.52 26.10 1.59
N LEU A 143 7.07 25.10 2.29
CA LEU A 143 6.34 24.14 3.14
C LEU A 143 5.39 24.83 4.13
N LEU A 144 5.82 25.94 4.74
CA LEU A 144 5.00 26.73 5.68
C LEU A 144 3.73 27.31 5.04
N LYS A 145 3.76 27.65 3.74
CA LYS A 145 2.55 28.11 3.04
C LYS A 145 1.58 26.95 2.75
N LEU A 146 2.11 25.75 2.47
CA LEU A 146 1.28 24.56 2.32
C LEU A 146 0.58 24.16 3.62
N LEU A 147 1.30 24.17 4.75
CA LEU A 147 0.73 23.84 6.05
C LEU A 147 -0.37 24.83 6.52
N LYS A 148 -0.39 26.05 5.98
CA LYS A 148 -1.46 27.03 6.23
C LYS A 148 -2.63 26.94 5.25
N ASN A 149 -2.57 26.06 4.26
CA ASN A 149 -3.61 25.90 3.24
C ASN A 149 -4.66 24.89 3.72
N PRO A 150 -5.94 25.30 3.99
CA PRO A 150 -6.95 24.39 4.53
C PRO A 150 -7.25 23.15 3.66
N PRO A 151 -7.38 23.25 2.32
CA PRO A 151 -7.50 22.07 1.45
C PRO A 151 -6.35 21.10 1.58
N PHE A 152 -5.11 21.58 1.67
CA PHE A 152 -3.94 20.73 1.84
C PHE A 152 -3.97 20.00 3.21
N MET A 153 -4.30 20.73 4.27
CA MET A 153 -4.43 20.16 5.61
C MET A 153 -5.54 19.11 5.68
N ALA A 154 -6.68 19.36 5.03
CA ALA A 154 -7.77 18.39 4.97
C ALA A 154 -7.34 17.07 4.30
N ILE A 155 -6.60 17.14 3.19
CA ILE A 155 -6.05 15.96 2.52
C ILE A 155 -5.02 15.25 3.42
N THR A 156 -4.15 16.02 4.08
CA THR A 156 -3.12 15.45 4.97
C THR A 156 -3.75 14.68 6.14
N VAL A 157 -4.75 15.27 6.80
CA VAL A 157 -5.47 14.62 7.90
C VAL A 157 -6.22 13.38 7.41
N ALA A 158 -6.92 13.47 6.28
CA ALA A 158 -7.62 12.32 5.71
C ALA A 158 -6.65 11.18 5.36
N THR A 159 -5.50 11.49 4.75
CA THR A 159 -4.46 10.51 4.43
C THR A 159 -3.87 9.89 5.70
N PHE A 160 -3.63 10.69 6.73
CA PHE A 160 -3.16 10.19 8.03
C PHE A 160 -4.15 9.20 8.64
N CYS A 161 -5.44 9.55 8.71
CA CYS A 161 -6.48 8.68 9.25
C CYS A 161 -6.60 7.38 8.45
N ASN A 162 -6.57 7.47 7.12
CA ASN A 162 -6.61 6.30 6.24
C ASN A 162 -5.43 5.35 6.47
N ASN A 163 -4.21 5.89 6.50
CA ASN A 163 -3.01 5.09 6.74
C ASN A 163 -3.00 4.51 8.16
N TRP A 164 -3.43 5.27 9.16
CA TRP A 164 -3.58 4.76 10.52
C TRP A 164 -4.49 3.53 10.57
N THR A 165 -5.67 3.63 9.97
CA THR A 165 -6.61 2.51 9.88
C THR A 165 -6.01 1.32 9.14
N LEU A 166 -5.41 1.55 7.96
CA LEU A 166 -4.80 0.50 7.15
C LEU A 166 -3.68 -0.24 7.89
N TYR A 167 -2.71 0.48 8.46
CA TYR A 167 -1.58 -0.15 9.15
C TYR A 167 -1.99 -0.81 10.47
N THR A 168 -2.94 -0.24 11.18
CA THR A 168 -3.52 -0.87 12.38
C THR A 168 -4.17 -2.20 11.99
N PHE A 169 -5.00 -2.18 10.95
CA PHE A 169 -5.66 -3.38 10.44
C PHE A 169 -4.65 -4.45 10.02
N LEU A 170 -3.69 -4.12 9.17
CA LEU A 170 -2.65 -5.05 8.72
C LEU A 170 -1.84 -5.64 9.88
N SER A 171 -1.56 -4.86 10.93
CA SER A 171 -0.76 -5.32 12.06
C SER A 171 -1.55 -6.15 13.06
N TYR A 172 -2.81 -5.80 13.29
CA TYR A 172 -3.61 -6.42 14.34
C TYR A 172 -4.56 -7.52 13.85
N LEU A 173 -4.91 -7.55 12.55
CA LEU A 173 -5.79 -8.58 12.01
C LEU A 173 -5.28 -10.02 12.26
N PRO A 174 -4.02 -10.37 11.94
CA PRO A 174 -3.51 -11.71 12.22
C PRO A 174 -3.50 -12.02 13.72
N LYS A 175 -3.20 -11.01 14.54
CA LYS A 175 -3.19 -11.12 15.99
C LYS A 175 -4.60 -11.35 16.56
N TYR A 176 -5.60 -10.63 16.06
CA TYR A 176 -7.00 -10.78 16.43
C TYR A 176 -7.55 -12.17 16.08
N VAL A 177 -7.24 -12.67 14.90
CA VAL A 177 -7.67 -14.01 14.47
C VAL A 177 -7.02 -15.12 15.31
N ASN A 178 -5.77 -14.96 15.72
CA ASN A 178 -5.03 -15.98 16.47
C ASN A 178 -5.18 -15.88 17.99
N ALA A 179 -5.46 -14.70 18.55
CA ALA A 179 -5.55 -14.52 19.99
C ALA A 179 -6.68 -15.39 20.59
N PRO A 180 -6.48 -15.93 21.82
CA PRO A 180 -7.52 -16.70 22.50
C PRO A 180 -8.82 -15.89 22.71
N GLU A 181 -9.97 -16.55 22.68
CA GLU A 181 -11.27 -15.93 22.89
C GLU A 181 -11.35 -15.17 24.23
N VAL A 182 -10.70 -15.69 25.28
CA VAL A 182 -10.60 -15.02 26.60
C VAL A 182 -9.92 -13.65 26.53
N GLN A 183 -9.12 -13.41 25.50
CA GLN A 183 -8.44 -12.13 25.22
C GLN A 183 -9.16 -11.29 24.15
N GLY A 184 -10.37 -11.68 23.77
CA GLY A 184 -11.17 -11.01 22.73
C GLY A 184 -10.69 -11.33 21.31
N GLY A 185 -9.96 -12.41 21.12
CA GLY A 185 -9.58 -12.94 19.81
C GLY A 185 -10.50 -14.07 19.36
N MET A 186 -10.15 -14.72 18.25
CA MET A 186 -10.96 -15.78 17.63
C MET A 186 -10.40 -17.20 17.91
N GLY A 187 -9.27 -17.33 18.57
CA GLY A 187 -8.68 -18.61 18.97
C GLY A 187 -8.23 -19.52 17.82
N ILE A 188 -7.97 -18.97 16.62
CA ILE A 188 -7.66 -19.76 15.44
C ILE A 188 -6.16 -19.96 15.30
N ASP A 189 -5.72 -21.20 15.15
CA ASP A 189 -4.31 -21.54 14.99
C ASP A 189 -3.71 -20.96 13.70
N LEU A 190 -2.51 -20.39 13.82
CA LEU A 190 -1.75 -19.72 12.74
C LEU A 190 -1.52 -20.59 11.49
N GLY A 191 -1.42 -21.90 11.64
CA GLY A 191 -1.21 -22.84 10.53
C GLY A 191 -2.49 -23.41 9.90
N SER A 192 -3.67 -23.02 10.41
CA SER A 192 -4.93 -23.57 9.91
C SER A 192 -5.37 -22.89 8.61
N ASN A 193 -6.04 -23.66 7.75
CA ASN A 193 -6.66 -23.09 6.54
C ASN A 193 -7.66 -21.98 6.89
N ILE A 194 -8.37 -22.11 8.01
CA ILE A 194 -9.33 -21.12 8.49
C ILE A 194 -8.64 -19.79 8.77
N PHE A 195 -7.47 -19.81 9.41
CA PHE A 195 -6.65 -18.61 9.65
C PHE A 195 -6.29 -17.91 8.33
N ILE A 196 -5.77 -18.67 7.36
CA ILE A 196 -5.39 -18.13 6.05
C ILE A 196 -6.61 -17.51 5.36
N PHE A 197 -7.75 -18.20 5.32
CA PHE A 197 -8.98 -17.68 4.70
C PHE A 197 -9.50 -16.43 5.41
N SER A 198 -9.44 -16.37 6.74
CA SER A 198 -9.91 -15.21 7.52
C SER A 198 -9.11 -13.93 7.24
N ILE A 199 -7.87 -14.06 6.77
CA ILE A 199 -7.02 -12.90 6.39
C ILE A 199 -7.12 -12.62 4.89
N VAL A 200 -7.10 -13.67 4.07
CA VAL A 200 -7.05 -13.53 2.60
C VAL A 200 -8.37 -12.99 2.04
N ILE A 201 -9.52 -13.47 2.54
CA ILE A 201 -10.83 -13.06 2.02
C ILE A 201 -11.07 -11.55 2.18
N PRO A 202 -10.91 -10.92 3.36
CA PRO A 202 -11.05 -9.47 3.49
C PRO A 202 -10.12 -8.67 2.57
N CYS A 203 -8.87 -9.09 2.42
CA CYS A 203 -7.91 -8.43 1.53
C CYS A 203 -8.33 -8.55 0.05
N LEU A 204 -8.85 -9.70 -0.38
CA LEU A 204 -9.39 -9.87 -1.74
C LEU A 204 -10.62 -8.98 -1.97
N VAL A 205 -11.54 -8.96 -1.02
CA VAL A 205 -12.74 -8.11 -1.11
C VAL A 205 -12.33 -6.64 -1.18
N ALA A 206 -11.39 -6.19 -0.35
CA ALA A 206 -10.87 -4.83 -0.39
C ALA A 206 -10.26 -4.48 -1.76
N MET A 207 -9.52 -5.40 -2.38
CA MET A 207 -8.96 -5.21 -3.72
C MET A 207 -10.08 -4.98 -4.76
N PHE A 208 -11.12 -5.81 -4.74
CA PHE A 208 -12.26 -5.64 -5.64
C PHE A 208 -13.05 -4.37 -5.33
N ALA A 209 -13.26 -4.04 -4.06
CA ALA A 209 -13.96 -2.83 -3.63
C ALA A 209 -13.25 -1.55 -4.10
N LEU A 210 -11.91 -1.51 -4.08
CA LEU A 210 -11.14 -0.39 -4.62
C LEU A 210 -11.39 -0.19 -6.13
N ILE A 211 -11.42 -1.27 -6.89
CA ILE A 211 -11.70 -1.24 -8.33
C ILE A 211 -13.14 -0.77 -8.58
N LEU A 212 -14.11 -1.37 -7.89
CA LEU A 212 -15.54 -1.02 -8.03
C LEU A 212 -15.82 0.42 -7.58
N GLY A 213 -15.21 0.88 -6.50
CA GLY A 213 -15.31 2.26 -6.01
C GLY A 213 -14.84 3.28 -7.05
N GLY A 214 -13.75 2.96 -7.78
CA GLY A 214 -13.28 3.77 -8.90
C GLY A 214 -14.30 3.84 -10.03
N PHE A 215 -14.84 2.70 -10.47
CA PHE A 215 -15.87 2.66 -11.52
C PHE A 215 -17.16 3.38 -11.11
N LEU A 216 -17.59 3.24 -9.86
CA LEU A 216 -18.77 3.94 -9.33
C LEU A 216 -18.56 5.46 -9.33
N ALA A 217 -17.41 5.93 -8.85
CA ALA A 217 -17.06 7.35 -8.86
C ALA A 217 -17.04 7.92 -10.29
N ASP A 218 -16.37 7.22 -11.22
CA ASP A 218 -16.31 7.63 -12.64
C ASP A 218 -17.70 7.61 -13.29
N GLY A 219 -18.53 6.62 -12.95
CA GLY A 219 -19.91 6.52 -13.45
C GLY A 219 -20.78 7.69 -12.98
N LEU A 220 -20.64 8.12 -11.73
CA LEU A 220 -21.36 9.28 -11.19
C LEU A 220 -20.89 10.59 -11.86
N ILE A 221 -19.58 10.75 -12.05
CA ILE A 221 -19.02 11.92 -12.75
C ILE A 221 -19.52 11.98 -14.19
N LYS A 222 -19.58 10.85 -14.91
CA LYS A 222 -20.12 10.78 -16.26
C LYS A 222 -21.61 11.13 -16.33
N LYS A 223 -22.38 10.90 -15.28
CA LYS A 223 -23.79 11.32 -15.14
C LYS A 223 -23.96 12.81 -14.85
N GLY A 224 -22.86 13.59 -14.78
CA GLY A 224 -22.91 15.03 -14.58
C GLY A 224 -22.80 15.50 -13.13
N TYR A 225 -22.55 14.59 -12.17
CA TYR A 225 -22.30 15.00 -10.79
C TYR A 225 -20.95 15.70 -10.66
N GLU A 226 -20.89 16.71 -9.80
CA GLU A 226 -19.68 17.46 -9.53
C GLU A 226 -18.57 16.57 -8.95
N VAL A 227 -17.39 16.58 -9.56
CA VAL A 227 -16.24 15.72 -9.17
C VAL A 227 -15.91 15.84 -7.68
N LEU A 228 -15.94 17.06 -7.16
CA LEU A 228 -15.62 17.29 -5.73
C LEU A 228 -16.65 16.65 -4.80
N LYS A 229 -17.94 16.77 -5.13
CA LYS A 229 -19.03 16.14 -4.35
C LYS A 229 -18.93 14.63 -4.38
N VAL A 230 -18.74 14.03 -5.56
CA VAL A 230 -18.58 12.57 -5.70
C VAL A 230 -17.43 12.07 -4.85
N ARG A 231 -16.26 12.68 -4.96
CA ARG A 231 -15.08 12.28 -4.19
C ARG A 231 -15.28 12.43 -2.68
N LYS A 232 -15.86 13.53 -2.23
CA LYS A 232 -16.18 13.74 -0.80
C LYS A 232 -17.16 12.68 -0.29
N THR A 233 -18.21 12.40 -1.03
CA THR A 233 -19.24 11.41 -0.62
C THR A 233 -18.65 10.01 -0.53
N VAL A 234 -17.93 9.56 -1.55
CA VAL A 234 -17.29 8.23 -1.55
C VAL A 234 -16.32 8.10 -0.38
N ASN A 235 -15.48 9.11 -0.16
CA ASN A 235 -14.52 9.11 0.94
C ASN A 235 -15.21 9.11 2.33
N SER A 236 -16.30 9.89 2.48
CA SER A 236 -17.07 9.92 3.71
C SER A 236 -17.75 8.59 4.00
N ILE A 237 -18.33 7.93 3.00
CA ILE A 237 -18.92 6.60 3.13
C ILE A 237 -17.86 5.60 3.61
N GLY A 238 -16.66 5.63 3.00
CA GLY A 238 -15.55 4.77 3.42
C GLY A 238 -15.19 4.99 4.89
N PHE A 239 -14.91 6.21 5.31
CA PHE A 239 -14.47 6.50 6.69
C PHE A 239 -15.55 6.23 7.73
N PHE A 240 -16.75 6.76 7.54
CA PHE A 240 -17.84 6.58 8.52
C PHE A 240 -18.38 5.15 8.50
N GLY A 241 -18.48 4.53 7.33
CA GLY A 241 -18.87 3.13 7.21
C GLY A 241 -17.91 2.21 7.96
N SER A 242 -16.62 2.34 7.72
CA SER A 242 -15.60 1.54 8.42
C SER A 242 -15.62 1.78 9.93
N ALA A 243 -15.79 3.02 10.39
CA ALA A 243 -15.88 3.33 11.82
C ALA A 243 -17.06 2.65 12.50
N ILE A 244 -18.23 2.64 11.87
CA ILE A 244 -19.45 1.98 12.36
C ILE A 244 -19.24 0.46 12.40
N LEU A 245 -18.69 -0.12 11.34
CA LEU A 245 -18.44 -1.56 11.25
C LEU A 245 -17.41 -2.05 12.28
N LEU A 246 -16.37 -1.26 12.54
CA LEU A 246 -15.38 -1.55 13.60
C LEU A 246 -16.03 -1.58 14.99
N PHE A 247 -17.03 -0.74 15.24
CA PHE A 247 -17.78 -0.78 16.50
C PHE A 247 -18.56 -2.09 16.65
N PHE A 248 -19.16 -2.57 15.57
CA PHE A 248 -19.91 -3.84 15.61
C PHE A 248 -19.00 -5.05 15.77
N ILE A 249 -17.82 -5.07 15.12
CA ILE A 249 -16.90 -6.21 15.21
C ILE A 249 -16.37 -6.42 16.64
N SER A 250 -16.26 -5.35 17.44
CA SER A 250 -15.78 -5.45 18.81
C SER A 250 -16.71 -6.23 19.76
N ASN A 251 -17.95 -6.47 19.35
CA ASN A 251 -18.96 -7.19 20.12
C ASN A 251 -19.37 -8.52 19.45
N GLU A 252 -18.61 -8.99 18.47
CA GLU A 252 -18.99 -10.16 17.68
C GLU A 252 -18.22 -11.39 18.12
N ASP A 253 -18.94 -12.43 18.55
CA ASP A 253 -18.36 -13.71 19.00
C ASP A 253 -18.27 -14.75 17.87
N SER A 254 -18.96 -14.51 16.75
CA SER A 254 -18.97 -15.43 15.61
C SER A 254 -17.88 -15.12 14.60
N LEU A 255 -17.03 -16.10 14.31
CA LEU A 255 -15.98 -15.98 13.29
C LEU A 255 -16.52 -15.56 11.92
N ILE A 256 -17.64 -16.18 11.50
CA ILE A 256 -18.21 -15.91 10.16
C ILE A 256 -18.67 -14.45 10.07
N ASN A 257 -19.37 -13.97 11.08
CA ASN A 257 -19.85 -12.60 11.14
C ASN A 257 -18.69 -11.61 11.20
N ALA A 258 -17.68 -11.90 12.01
CA ALA A 258 -16.47 -11.08 12.09
C ALA A 258 -15.75 -10.99 10.74
N VAL A 259 -15.57 -12.11 10.03
CA VAL A 259 -14.96 -12.10 8.68
C VAL A 259 -15.85 -11.31 7.68
N ILE A 260 -17.16 -11.42 7.75
CA ILE A 260 -18.08 -10.62 6.92
C ILE A 260 -17.92 -9.13 7.22
N LEU A 261 -17.90 -8.74 8.50
CA LEU A 261 -17.68 -7.34 8.90
C LEU A 261 -16.32 -6.83 8.44
N LEU A 262 -15.27 -7.65 8.57
CA LEU A 262 -13.93 -7.34 8.06
C LEU A 262 -13.90 -7.14 6.54
N CYS A 263 -14.71 -7.85 5.79
CA CYS A 263 -14.84 -7.66 4.34
C CYS A 263 -15.58 -6.37 3.97
N LEU A 264 -16.41 -5.85 4.86
CA LEU A 264 -17.18 -4.63 4.62
C LEU A 264 -16.45 -3.35 5.09
N ILE A 265 -15.41 -3.49 5.93
CA ILE A 265 -14.53 -2.41 6.39
C ILE A 265 -13.52 -2.03 5.31
#